data_34a0f06416474ef21d5cb208f32a3613
#
_entry.id   34a0f06416474ef21d5cb208f32a3613
#
_cell.length_a   1.000
_cell.length_b   1.000
_cell.length_c   1.000
_cell.angle_alpha   90.00
_cell.angle_beta   90.00
_cell.angle_gamma   90.00
#
_symmetry.space_group_name_H-M   'P 1'
#
loop_
_entity.id
_entity.type
_entity.pdbx_description
1 polymer ?
#
loop_
_entity_poly.entity_id
_entity_poly.type
_entity_poly.pdbx_seq_one_letter_code
_entity_poly.pdbx_strand_id
1 'polypeptide(L)'
;MSDANTPAPSSAAITSGVTSEQSLVDWLQTMPEVDPSSPSRLPGWSVGHVMTHIARNADGVLSMFSGLHQYPHGLDGRNADIEAGASRGWSELVDDVVSRSRAVAAAIAGRADWTGTVHMLPGERPTAQVPLLRQREVEVHRVDLGFGDEFADMPADYVRRDLRLMEMLWTSRKPMGMTTLPDAALALDPPTRLAWLMGRVEVPGLDPAGLF
;
A
#
# COMPACT_ATOMS: atom_id res chain seq x y z
N MET A 1 23.55 6.24 15.91
CA MET A 1 24.08 7.26 14.97
C MET A 1 22.92 7.60 14.04
N SER A 2 22.42 8.82 14.18
CA SER A 2 21.25 9.29 13.41
C SER A 2 21.64 9.45 11.94
N ASP A 3 20.94 8.74 11.02
CA ASP A 3 21.13 8.91 9.58
C ASP A 3 20.59 10.28 9.13
N ALA A 4 21.37 11.30 9.37
CA ALA A 4 21.07 12.69 8.98
C ALA A 4 21.15 12.91 7.45
N ASN A 5 21.17 11.86 6.63
CA ASN A 5 21.45 11.97 5.19
C ASN A 5 20.37 11.35 4.27
N THR A 6 19.17 11.04 4.77
CA THR A 6 18.10 10.67 3.85
C THR A 6 17.51 11.96 3.27
N PRO A 7 17.58 12.16 1.95
CA PRO A 7 17.01 13.36 1.33
C PRO A 7 15.50 13.40 1.56
N ALA A 8 14.95 14.62 1.68
CA ALA A 8 13.51 14.81 1.71
C ALA A 8 12.86 14.16 0.47
N PRO A 9 11.60 13.72 0.56
CA PRO A 9 10.90 13.19 -0.60
C PRO A 9 10.84 14.26 -1.69
N SER A 10 10.93 13.86 -2.95
CA SER A 10 10.72 14.79 -4.04
C SER A 10 9.30 15.37 -3.99
N SER A 11 9.13 16.59 -4.50
CA SER A 11 7.78 17.17 -4.63
C SER A 11 6.84 16.25 -5.40
N ALA A 12 7.35 15.51 -6.39
CA ALA A 12 6.59 14.51 -7.13
C ALA A 12 6.12 13.35 -6.22
N ALA A 13 6.93 12.88 -5.29
CA ALA A 13 6.55 11.81 -4.35
C ALA A 13 5.46 12.28 -3.37
N ILE A 14 5.56 13.50 -2.87
CA ILE A 14 4.53 14.12 -2.02
C ILE A 14 3.22 14.26 -2.80
N THR A 15 3.28 14.87 -3.99
CA THR A 15 2.10 15.05 -4.86
C THR A 15 1.46 13.71 -5.20
N SER A 16 2.26 12.71 -5.58
CA SER A 16 1.76 11.37 -5.93
C SER A 16 1.03 10.71 -4.75
N GLY A 17 1.60 10.77 -3.54
CA GLY A 17 0.95 10.24 -2.33
C GLY A 17 -0.38 10.94 -2.02
N VAL A 18 -0.42 12.27 -2.08
CA VAL A 18 -1.65 13.06 -1.86
C VAL A 18 -2.70 12.75 -2.93
N THR A 19 -2.30 12.69 -4.20
CA THR A 19 -3.20 12.41 -5.33
C THR A 19 -3.82 11.02 -5.22
N SER A 20 -3.05 10.00 -4.78
CA SER A 20 -3.57 8.65 -4.56
C SER A 20 -4.66 8.61 -3.49
N GLU A 21 -4.45 9.27 -2.35
CA GLU A 21 -5.47 9.38 -1.30
C GLU A 21 -6.74 10.05 -1.82
N GLN A 22 -6.58 11.12 -2.59
CA GLN A 22 -7.71 11.86 -3.16
C GLN A 22 -8.48 11.04 -4.18
N SER A 23 -7.75 10.33 -5.06
CA SER A 23 -8.35 9.41 -6.04
C SER A 23 -9.13 8.28 -5.37
N LEU A 24 -8.62 7.71 -4.26
CA LEU A 24 -9.35 6.71 -3.49
C LEU A 24 -10.65 7.28 -2.90
N VAL A 25 -10.59 8.48 -2.32
CA VAL A 25 -11.76 9.16 -1.75
C VAL A 25 -12.82 9.41 -2.82
N ASP A 26 -12.42 10.02 -3.94
CA ASP A 26 -13.34 10.35 -5.04
C ASP A 26 -13.98 9.08 -5.61
N TRP A 27 -13.18 8.03 -5.80
CA TRP A 27 -13.64 6.74 -6.29
C TRP A 27 -14.65 6.08 -5.33
N LEU A 28 -14.36 6.00 -4.02
CA LEU A 28 -15.28 5.42 -3.03
C LEU A 28 -16.62 6.16 -2.96
N GLN A 29 -16.60 7.50 -3.15
CA GLN A 29 -17.82 8.30 -3.15
C GLN A 29 -18.72 8.06 -4.37
N THR A 30 -18.20 7.47 -5.45
CA THR A 30 -18.97 7.08 -6.63
C THR A 30 -19.45 5.64 -6.60
N MET A 31 -18.95 4.83 -5.67
CA MET A 31 -19.29 3.41 -5.59
C MET A 31 -20.72 3.20 -5.07
N PRO A 32 -21.47 2.27 -5.68
CA PRO A 32 -22.74 1.84 -5.10
C PRO A 32 -22.51 1.12 -3.77
N GLU A 33 -23.57 0.96 -3.00
CA GLU A 33 -23.50 0.14 -1.79
C GLU A 33 -23.14 -1.31 -2.13
N VAL A 34 -22.17 -1.85 -1.39
CA VAL A 34 -21.64 -3.20 -1.55
C VAL A 34 -21.81 -3.94 -0.23
N ASP A 35 -22.09 -5.23 -0.28
CA ASP A 35 -22.07 -6.10 0.90
C ASP A 35 -20.62 -6.27 1.37
N PRO A 36 -20.25 -5.77 2.59
CA PRO A 36 -18.90 -5.89 3.11
C PRO A 36 -18.44 -7.33 3.35
N SER A 37 -19.36 -8.28 3.45
CA SER A 37 -19.06 -9.70 3.57
C SER A 37 -18.66 -10.37 2.26
N SER A 38 -18.85 -9.69 1.11
CA SER A 38 -18.44 -10.18 -0.19
C SER A 38 -16.94 -10.48 -0.23
N PRO A 39 -16.51 -11.56 -0.92
CA PRO A 39 -15.10 -11.88 -1.01
C PRO A 39 -14.32 -10.78 -1.75
N SER A 40 -13.15 -10.42 -1.25
CA SER A 40 -12.18 -9.59 -1.95
C SER A 40 -11.28 -10.46 -2.84
N ARG A 41 -10.31 -9.87 -3.54
CA ARG A 41 -9.27 -10.62 -4.25
C ARG A 41 -8.21 -11.22 -3.32
N LEU A 42 -8.21 -10.86 -2.05
CA LEU A 42 -7.27 -11.42 -1.07
C LEU A 42 -7.86 -12.69 -0.45
N PRO A 43 -7.15 -13.84 -0.52
CA PRO A 43 -7.62 -15.07 0.09
C PRO A 43 -7.95 -14.90 1.57
N GLY A 44 -9.15 -15.31 1.99
CA GLY A 44 -9.61 -15.24 3.37
C GLY A 44 -10.08 -13.86 3.83
N TRP A 45 -10.00 -12.82 2.98
CA TRP A 45 -10.47 -11.48 3.31
C TRP A 45 -11.71 -11.09 2.52
N SER A 46 -12.69 -10.52 3.21
CA SER A 46 -13.83 -9.85 2.58
C SER A 46 -13.49 -8.39 2.21
N VAL A 47 -14.39 -7.76 1.48
CA VAL A 47 -14.35 -6.32 1.20
C VAL A 47 -14.21 -5.51 2.49
N GLY A 48 -14.97 -5.86 3.54
CA GLY A 48 -14.90 -5.20 4.84
C GLY A 48 -13.52 -5.30 5.51
N HIS A 49 -12.83 -6.43 5.36
CA HIS A 49 -11.45 -6.59 5.85
C HIS A 49 -10.49 -5.65 5.13
N VAL A 50 -10.56 -5.58 3.79
CA VAL A 50 -9.69 -4.70 3.00
C VAL A 50 -9.95 -3.22 3.31
N MET A 51 -11.23 -2.81 3.39
CA MET A 51 -11.61 -1.44 3.76
C MET A 51 -11.10 -1.07 5.15
N THR A 52 -11.31 -1.95 6.13
CA THR A 52 -10.80 -1.73 7.49
C THR A 52 -9.28 -1.67 7.51
N HIS A 53 -8.60 -2.54 6.75
CA HIS A 53 -7.14 -2.50 6.64
C HIS A 53 -6.65 -1.16 6.07
N ILE A 54 -7.25 -0.66 5.00
CA ILE A 54 -6.88 0.65 4.41
C ILE A 54 -7.00 1.77 5.46
N ALA A 55 -8.09 1.78 6.23
CA ALA A 55 -8.32 2.76 7.29
C ALA A 55 -7.30 2.63 8.43
N ARG A 56 -7.05 1.42 8.93
CA ARG A 56 -6.07 1.17 10.02
C ARG A 56 -4.63 1.44 9.57
N ASN A 57 -4.29 1.20 8.31
CA ASN A 57 -2.99 1.58 7.76
C ASN A 57 -2.83 3.12 7.73
N ALA A 58 -3.89 3.85 7.40
CA ALA A 58 -3.89 5.31 7.49
C ALA A 58 -3.67 5.82 8.93
N ASP A 59 -4.34 5.23 9.93
CA ASP A 59 -4.06 5.52 11.34
C ASP A 59 -2.61 5.25 11.71
N GLY A 60 -2.04 4.17 11.18
CA GLY A 60 -0.63 3.83 11.34
C GLY A 60 0.30 4.93 10.80
N VAL A 61 -0.02 5.52 9.64
CA VAL A 61 0.75 6.64 9.09
C VAL A 61 0.67 7.86 10.01
N LEU A 62 -0.51 8.21 10.51
CA LEU A 62 -0.70 9.34 11.43
C LEU A 62 0.03 9.11 12.77
N SER A 63 0.01 7.88 13.29
CA SER A 63 0.76 7.48 14.47
C SER A 63 2.27 7.68 14.27
N MET A 64 2.81 7.20 13.15
CA MET A 64 4.23 7.37 12.82
C MET A 64 4.63 8.85 12.72
N PHE A 65 3.79 9.68 12.11
CA PHE A 65 4.04 11.13 12.02
C PHE A 65 3.98 11.84 13.37
N SER A 66 3.32 11.22 14.36
CA SER A 66 3.28 11.68 15.75
C SER A 66 4.42 11.10 16.61
N GLY A 67 5.37 10.37 16.01
CA GLY A 67 6.51 9.77 16.72
C GLY A 67 6.18 8.46 17.43
N LEU A 68 5.04 7.86 17.14
CA LEU A 68 4.62 6.55 17.67
C LEU A 68 4.93 5.42 16.70
N HIS A 69 4.79 4.17 17.16
CA HIS A 69 4.82 3.00 16.28
C HIS A 69 3.63 3.00 15.33
N GLN A 70 3.82 2.46 14.12
CA GLN A 70 2.75 2.29 13.11
C GLN A 70 1.53 1.58 13.71
N TYR A 71 1.76 0.53 14.45
CA TYR A 71 0.73 -0.21 15.17
C TYR A 71 1.15 -0.31 16.65
N PRO A 72 0.59 0.54 17.53
CA PRO A 72 1.00 0.59 18.95
C PRO A 72 0.85 -0.74 19.70
N HIS A 73 -0.09 -1.58 19.26
CA HIS A 73 -0.34 -2.91 19.85
C HIS A 73 0.23 -4.05 19.01
N GLY A 74 1.18 -3.77 18.10
CA GLY A 74 1.83 -4.74 17.23
C GLY A 74 0.90 -5.33 16.16
N LEU A 75 1.35 -6.43 15.55
CA LEU A 75 0.59 -7.11 14.48
C LEU A 75 -0.71 -7.74 15.00
N ASP A 76 -0.69 -8.30 16.21
CA ASP A 76 -1.88 -8.93 16.79
C ASP A 76 -2.99 -7.90 17.02
N GLY A 77 -2.64 -6.73 17.55
CA GLY A 77 -3.59 -5.63 17.72
C GLY A 77 -4.14 -5.15 16.38
N ARG A 78 -3.27 -4.94 15.38
CA ARG A 78 -3.70 -4.60 14.01
C ARG A 78 -4.68 -5.63 13.44
N ASN A 79 -4.36 -6.93 13.57
CA ASN A 79 -5.22 -7.98 13.04
C ASN A 79 -6.57 -8.03 13.77
N ALA A 80 -6.57 -7.91 15.10
CA ALA A 80 -7.80 -7.83 15.87
C ALA A 80 -8.68 -6.62 15.46
N ASP A 81 -8.08 -5.46 15.21
CA ASP A 81 -8.80 -4.27 14.75
C ASP A 81 -9.42 -4.48 13.36
N ILE A 82 -8.72 -5.18 12.45
CA ILE A 82 -9.24 -5.52 11.12
C ILE A 82 -10.42 -6.47 11.24
N GLU A 83 -10.30 -7.55 12.00
CA GLU A 83 -11.39 -8.51 12.23
C GLU A 83 -12.61 -7.83 12.84
N ALA A 84 -12.41 -7.04 13.88
CA ALA A 84 -13.50 -6.33 14.55
C ALA A 84 -14.21 -5.32 13.63
N GLY A 85 -13.46 -4.71 12.71
CA GLY A 85 -14.00 -3.70 11.81
C GLY A 85 -14.64 -4.25 10.55
N ALA A 86 -14.31 -5.48 10.15
CA ALA A 86 -14.72 -6.04 8.85
C ALA A 86 -16.24 -6.23 8.68
N SER A 87 -16.99 -6.39 9.77
CA SER A 87 -18.43 -6.61 9.76
C SER A 87 -19.27 -5.33 9.82
N ARG A 88 -18.63 -4.15 9.79
CA ARG A 88 -19.34 -2.86 9.76
C ARG A 88 -20.11 -2.67 8.46
N GLY A 89 -21.17 -1.82 8.49
CA GLY A 89 -21.93 -1.48 7.29
C GLY A 89 -21.09 -0.72 6.26
N TRP A 90 -21.47 -0.82 4.97
CA TRP A 90 -20.75 -0.19 3.87
C TRP A 90 -20.52 1.31 4.07
N SER A 91 -21.57 2.05 4.44
CA SER A 91 -21.46 3.50 4.66
C SER A 91 -20.44 3.83 5.75
N GLU A 92 -20.44 3.07 6.85
CA GLU A 92 -19.51 3.27 7.95
C GLU A 92 -18.05 2.98 7.54
N LEU A 93 -17.84 1.93 6.73
CA LEU A 93 -16.52 1.61 6.17
C LEU A 93 -16.01 2.69 5.23
N VAL A 94 -16.88 3.20 4.34
CA VAL A 94 -16.53 4.29 3.43
C VAL A 94 -16.19 5.55 4.21
N ASP A 95 -17.01 5.94 5.19
CA ASP A 95 -16.78 7.13 6.00
C ASP A 95 -15.43 7.04 6.75
N ASP A 96 -15.10 5.87 7.29
CA ASP A 96 -13.84 5.64 7.99
C ASP A 96 -12.66 5.79 7.01
N VAL A 97 -12.67 5.12 5.86
CA VAL A 97 -11.58 5.22 4.86
C VAL A 97 -11.46 6.66 4.36
N VAL A 98 -12.57 7.31 3.99
CA VAL A 98 -12.57 8.69 3.47
C VAL A 98 -12.01 9.68 4.50
N SER A 99 -12.45 9.57 5.75
CA SER A 99 -11.97 10.44 6.83
C SER A 99 -10.47 10.26 7.06
N ARG A 100 -9.97 9.03 7.11
CA ARG A 100 -8.55 8.72 7.35
C ARG A 100 -7.68 9.07 6.15
N SER A 101 -8.11 8.80 4.93
CA SER A 101 -7.40 9.19 3.72
C SER A 101 -7.23 10.70 3.62
N ARG A 102 -8.27 11.48 3.91
CA ARG A 102 -8.17 12.95 3.97
C ARG A 102 -7.19 13.42 5.03
N ALA A 103 -7.18 12.81 6.21
CA ALA A 103 -6.25 13.15 7.27
C ALA A 103 -4.80 12.85 6.87
N VAL A 104 -4.54 11.71 6.24
CA VAL A 104 -3.20 11.35 5.73
C VAL A 104 -2.76 12.31 4.63
N ALA A 105 -3.63 12.60 3.65
CA ALA A 105 -3.33 13.55 2.58
C ALA A 105 -2.93 14.93 3.16
N ALA A 106 -3.70 15.44 4.14
CA ALA A 106 -3.39 16.70 4.81
C ALA A 106 -2.07 16.63 5.59
N ALA A 107 -1.81 15.52 6.30
CA ALA A 107 -0.58 15.34 7.06
C ALA A 107 0.66 15.26 6.14
N ILE A 108 0.56 14.58 4.98
CA ILE A 108 1.63 14.54 3.98
C ILE A 108 1.85 15.93 3.37
N ALA A 109 0.78 16.60 2.94
CA ALA A 109 0.88 17.91 2.29
C ALA A 109 1.42 19.02 3.23
N GLY A 110 1.07 18.96 4.50
CA GLY A 110 1.48 19.95 5.51
C GLY A 110 2.82 19.67 6.18
N ARG A 111 3.47 18.54 5.91
CA ARG A 111 4.70 18.16 6.59
C ARG A 111 5.91 18.89 6.03
N ALA A 112 6.58 19.66 6.88
CA ALA A 112 7.80 20.41 6.53
C ALA A 112 9.08 19.59 6.78
N ASP A 113 9.11 18.77 7.84
CA ASP A 113 10.28 17.98 8.24
C ASP A 113 10.12 16.51 7.86
N TRP A 114 10.98 16.06 6.96
CA TRP A 114 11.05 14.70 6.46
C TRP A 114 12.30 13.95 6.91
N THR A 115 13.07 14.52 7.82
CA THR A 115 14.29 13.91 8.36
C THR A 115 13.96 12.77 9.32
N GLY A 116 14.99 11.93 9.62
CA GLY A 116 14.87 10.84 10.56
C GLY A 116 14.09 9.64 10.03
N THR A 117 13.68 8.79 10.96
CA THR A 117 13.00 7.52 10.70
C THR A 117 11.65 7.45 11.40
N VAL A 118 10.80 6.58 10.91
CA VAL A 118 9.53 6.18 11.51
C VAL A 118 9.57 4.70 11.88
N HIS A 119 8.84 4.33 12.94
CA HIS A 119 8.76 2.95 13.41
C HIS A 119 7.67 2.19 12.68
N MET A 120 8.02 1.50 11.60
CA MET A 120 7.17 0.58 10.86
C MET A 120 7.36 -0.87 11.32
N LEU A 121 6.45 -1.75 10.96
CA LEU A 121 6.66 -3.18 10.97
C LEU A 121 7.05 -3.65 9.55
N PRO A 122 8.18 -4.37 9.40
CA PRO A 122 9.05 -4.98 10.40
C PRO A 122 10.31 -4.18 10.79
N GLY A 123 10.25 -2.86 10.92
CA GLY A 123 11.42 -2.09 11.37
C GLY A 123 11.37 -0.62 10.96
N GLU A 124 12.45 0.10 11.22
CA GLU A 124 12.52 1.53 10.89
C GLU A 124 12.62 1.77 9.39
N ARG A 125 12.02 2.87 8.97
CA ARG A 125 12.09 3.38 7.58
C ARG A 125 12.33 4.89 7.61
N PRO A 126 13.07 5.44 6.63
CA PRO A 126 13.16 6.88 6.48
C PRO A 126 11.78 7.53 6.36
N THR A 127 11.54 8.58 7.13
CA THR A 127 10.29 9.34 7.11
C THR A 127 9.92 9.76 5.68
N ALA A 128 10.92 10.12 4.88
CA ALA A 128 10.77 10.51 3.47
C ALA A 128 10.16 9.43 2.56
N GLN A 129 10.14 8.16 2.97
CA GLN A 129 9.55 7.06 2.20
C GLN A 129 8.04 6.90 2.46
N VAL A 130 7.51 7.46 3.53
CA VAL A 130 6.11 7.25 3.96
C VAL A 130 5.10 7.58 2.87
N PRO A 131 5.19 8.69 2.11
CA PRO A 131 4.23 8.99 1.04
C PRO A 131 4.15 7.89 -0.03
N LEU A 132 5.30 7.32 -0.40
CA LEU A 132 5.37 6.27 -1.42
C LEU A 132 4.91 4.91 -0.89
N LEU A 133 5.21 4.60 0.36
CA LEU A 133 4.74 3.38 1.02
C LEU A 133 3.21 3.41 1.17
N ARG A 134 2.67 4.55 1.59
CA ARG A 134 1.22 4.71 1.71
C ARG A 134 0.53 4.69 0.34
N GLN A 135 1.13 5.27 -0.69
CA GLN A 135 0.61 5.16 -2.05
C GLN A 135 0.47 3.69 -2.47
N ARG A 136 1.46 2.84 -2.18
CA ARG A 136 1.36 1.40 -2.46
C ARG A 136 0.15 0.76 -1.79
N GLU A 137 -0.07 1.04 -0.51
CA GLU A 137 -1.23 0.52 0.23
C GLU A 137 -2.55 0.91 -0.45
N VAL A 138 -2.66 2.16 -0.88
CA VAL A 138 -3.86 2.66 -1.56
C VAL A 138 -4.06 1.98 -2.92
N GLU A 139 -3.04 2.03 -3.79
CA GLU A 139 -3.17 1.54 -5.17
C GLU A 139 -3.42 0.02 -5.21
N VAL A 140 -2.65 -0.75 -4.44
CA VAL A 140 -2.76 -2.22 -4.45
C VAL A 140 -4.09 -2.68 -3.84
N HIS A 141 -4.46 -2.12 -2.69
CA HIS A 141 -5.68 -2.57 -2.02
C HIS A 141 -6.97 -2.07 -2.69
N ARG A 142 -6.90 -1.00 -3.50
CA ARG A 142 -8.00 -0.64 -4.39
C ARG A 142 -8.28 -1.76 -5.41
N VAL A 143 -7.24 -2.35 -5.99
CA VAL A 143 -7.40 -3.54 -6.87
C VAL A 143 -7.86 -4.75 -6.07
N ASP A 144 -7.32 -4.96 -4.87
CA ASP A 144 -7.70 -6.09 -3.99
C ASP A 144 -9.19 -6.07 -3.58
N LEU A 145 -9.85 -4.90 -3.58
CA LEU A 145 -11.29 -4.80 -3.35
C LEU A 145 -12.12 -5.54 -4.41
N GLY A 146 -11.62 -5.70 -5.64
CA GLY A 146 -12.26 -6.50 -6.68
C GLY A 146 -13.41 -5.79 -7.43
N PHE A 147 -13.45 -4.45 -7.44
CA PHE A 147 -14.51 -3.65 -8.07
C PHE A 147 -14.23 -3.29 -9.52
N GLY A 148 -13.35 -4.01 -10.18
CA GLY A 148 -13.04 -3.85 -11.60
C GLY A 148 -11.75 -3.12 -11.90
N ASP A 149 -11.12 -2.45 -10.93
CA ASP A 149 -9.79 -1.88 -11.10
C ASP A 149 -8.73 -2.97 -11.25
N GLU A 150 -7.77 -2.73 -12.12
CA GLU A 150 -6.66 -3.64 -12.42
C GLU A 150 -5.31 -2.92 -12.28
N PHE A 151 -4.21 -3.68 -12.23
CA PHE A 151 -2.87 -3.09 -12.20
C PHE A 151 -2.57 -2.22 -13.43
N ALA A 152 -3.25 -2.47 -14.55
CA ALA A 152 -3.14 -1.66 -15.76
C ALA A 152 -3.76 -0.26 -15.62
N ASP A 153 -4.68 -0.07 -14.67
CA ASP A 153 -5.36 1.21 -14.42
C ASP A 153 -4.58 2.09 -13.44
N MET A 154 -3.54 1.54 -12.80
CA MET A 154 -2.71 2.30 -11.86
C MET A 154 -1.92 3.41 -12.56
N PRO A 155 -1.59 4.51 -11.84
CA PRO A 155 -0.75 5.58 -12.40
C PRO A 155 0.58 5.03 -12.95
N ALA A 156 0.92 5.38 -14.18
CA ALA A 156 2.09 4.82 -14.86
C ALA A 156 3.43 5.14 -14.17
N ASP A 157 3.52 6.25 -13.45
CA ASP A 157 4.69 6.62 -12.64
C ASP A 157 4.80 5.76 -11.38
N TYR A 158 3.66 5.42 -10.76
CA TYR A 158 3.60 4.45 -9.66
C TYR A 158 4.09 3.08 -10.13
N VAL A 159 3.51 2.55 -11.22
CA VAL A 159 3.91 1.24 -11.77
C VAL A 159 5.41 1.20 -12.05
N ARG A 160 5.96 2.20 -12.73
CA ARG A 160 7.41 2.28 -13.04
C ARG A 160 8.28 2.27 -11.78
N ARG A 161 7.88 3.01 -10.77
CA ARG A 161 8.65 3.15 -9.53
C ARG A 161 8.61 1.87 -8.72
N ASP A 162 7.41 1.34 -8.50
CA ASP A 162 7.23 0.15 -7.66
C ASP A 162 7.74 -1.11 -8.34
N LEU A 163 7.61 -1.21 -9.66
CA LEU A 163 8.21 -2.31 -10.42
C LEU A 163 9.73 -2.37 -10.21
N ARG A 164 10.44 -1.23 -10.32
CA ARG A 164 11.89 -1.18 -10.06
C ARG A 164 12.24 -1.64 -8.65
N LEU A 165 11.44 -1.23 -7.66
CA LEU A 165 11.66 -1.65 -6.27
C LEU A 165 11.42 -3.15 -6.10
N MET A 166 10.35 -3.69 -6.66
CA MET A 166 10.04 -5.12 -6.58
C MET A 166 11.08 -5.97 -7.31
N GLU A 167 11.55 -5.54 -8.48
CA GLU A 167 12.64 -6.18 -9.21
C GLU A 167 13.95 -6.17 -8.40
N MET A 168 14.26 -5.07 -7.74
CA MET A 168 15.41 -4.98 -6.84
C MET A 168 15.28 -5.93 -5.65
N LEU A 169 14.12 -6.00 -5.01
CA LEU A 169 13.84 -6.94 -3.92
C LEU A 169 13.96 -8.39 -4.39
N TRP A 170 13.45 -8.69 -5.58
CA TRP A 170 13.63 -10.00 -6.19
C TRP A 170 15.09 -10.37 -6.39
N THR A 171 15.89 -9.46 -6.97
CA THR A 171 17.31 -9.72 -7.24
C THR A 171 18.15 -9.88 -5.98
N SER A 172 17.76 -9.20 -4.89
CA SER A 172 18.48 -9.21 -3.61
C SER A 172 18.10 -10.35 -2.65
N ARG A 173 17.11 -11.18 -2.99
CA ARG A 173 16.60 -12.24 -2.10
C ARG A 173 17.56 -13.42 -1.84
N LYS A 174 18.64 -13.55 -2.61
CA LYS A 174 19.64 -14.59 -2.42
C LYS A 174 20.98 -13.99 -1.95
N PRO A 175 21.69 -14.65 -0.99
CA PRO A 175 22.86 -14.06 -0.33
C PRO A 175 24.08 -13.83 -1.22
N MET A 176 24.19 -14.48 -2.36
CA MET A 176 25.43 -14.49 -3.18
C MET A 176 25.26 -13.88 -4.55
N GLY A 177 24.28 -13.05 -4.76
CA GLY A 177 24.25 -12.44 -6.04
C GLY A 177 22.89 -11.97 -6.54
N MET A 178 22.97 -11.35 -7.66
CA MET A 178 21.79 -10.89 -8.35
C MET A 178 21.09 -12.08 -9.02
N THR A 179 19.95 -12.48 -8.45
CA THR A 179 19.05 -13.41 -9.14
C THR A 179 18.34 -12.63 -10.24
N THR A 180 18.62 -12.94 -11.49
CA THR A 180 17.88 -12.37 -12.61
C THR A 180 16.42 -12.83 -12.58
N LEU A 181 15.50 -11.95 -13.00
CA LEU A 181 14.13 -12.35 -13.26
C LEU A 181 14.10 -13.43 -14.36
N PRO A 182 13.18 -14.40 -14.28
CA PRO A 182 12.94 -15.33 -15.38
C PRO A 182 12.60 -14.59 -16.69
N ASP A 183 13.04 -15.12 -17.84
CA ASP A 183 12.75 -14.51 -19.14
C ASP A 183 11.24 -14.36 -19.39
N ALA A 184 10.45 -15.34 -18.94
CA ALA A 184 9.00 -15.26 -19.02
C ALA A 184 8.43 -14.08 -18.21
N ALA A 185 9.02 -13.74 -17.05
CA ALA A 185 8.62 -12.55 -16.29
C ALA A 185 9.06 -11.26 -16.97
N LEU A 186 10.25 -11.26 -17.61
CA LEU A 186 10.73 -10.11 -18.36
C LEU A 186 9.89 -9.82 -19.61
N ALA A 187 9.24 -10.83 -20.17
CA ALA A 187 8.34 -10.68 -21.33
C ALA A 187 6.97 -10.10 -20.97
N LEU A 188 6.59 -10.06 -19.68
CA LEU A 188 5.34 -9.45 -19.25
C LEU A 188 5.40 -7.93 -19.40
N ASP A 189 4.25 -7.31 -19.70
CA ASP A 189 4.10 -5.85 -19.59
C ASP A 189 4.31 -5.39 -18.13
N PRO A 190 4.67 -4.11 -17.92
CA PRO A 190 5.02 -3.62 -16.59
C PRO A 190 3.93 -3.80 -15.52
N PRO A 191 2.63 -3.51 -15.75
CA PRO A 191 1.58 -3.74 -14.77
C PRO A 191 1.42 -5.22 -14.40
N THR A 192 1.38 -6.12 -15.38
CA THR A 192 1.25 -7.56 -15.14
C THR A 192 2.47 -8.12 -14.38
N ARG A 193 3.68 -7.67 -14.73
CA ARG A 193 4.89 -8.05 -13.99
C ARG A 193 4.86 -7.56 -12.55
N LEU A 194 4.40 -6.33 -12.32
CA LEU A 194 4.24 -5.81 -10.97
C LEU A 194 3.22 -6.62 -10.16
N ALA A 195 2.07 -6.95 -10.76
CA ALA A 195 1.05 -7.78 -10.13
C ALA A 195 1.59 -9.18 -9.76
N TRP A 196 2.36 -9.81 -10.65
CA TRP A 196 3.02 -11.08 -10.37
C TRP A 196 4.04 -10.98 -9.24
N LEU A 197 4.90 -9.95 -9.25
CA LEU A 197 5.87 -9.72 -8.18
C LEU A 197 5.20 -9.48 -6.82
N MET A 198 4.02 -8.87 -6.82
CA MET A 198 3.22 -8.64 -5.61
C MET A 198 2.29 -9.81 -5.24
N GLY A 199 2.34 -10.93 -5.97
CA GLY A 199 1.52 -12.11 -5.70
C GLY A 199 0.02 -11.91 -5.96
N ARG A 200 -0.34 -11.02 -6.88
CA ARG A 200 -1.73 -10.68 -7.21
C ARG A 200 -2.21 -11.33 -8.52
N VAL A 201 -1.33 -11.95 -9.26
CA VAL A 201 -1.68 -12.70 -10.48
C VAL A 201 -0.82 -13.94 -10.59
N GLU A 202 -1.45 -15.03 -11.01
CA GLU A 202 -0.76 -16.24 -11.46
C GLU A 202 -0.47 -16.11 -12.96
N VAL A 203 0.76 -16.43 -13.36
CA VAL A 203 1.18 -16.39 -14.76
C VAL A 203 1.53 -17.81 -15.20
N PRO A 204 0.89 -18.35 -16.24
CA PRO A 204 1.19 -19.70 -16.72
C PRO A 204 2.68 -19.87 -17.05
N GLY A 205 3.30 -20.89 -16.45
CA GLY A 205 4.72 -21.17 -16.64
C GLY A 205 5.68 -20.37 -15.75
N LEU A 206 5.17 -19.55 -14.84
CA LEU A 206 5.96 -18.91 -13.79
C LEU A 206 5.52 -19.40 -12.42
N ASP A 207 6.50 -19.75 -11.59
CA ASP A 207 6.25 -19.96 -10.16
C ASP A 207 5.88 -18.64 -9.48
N PRO A 208 5.12 -18.67 -8.36
CA PRO A 208 4.84 -17.47 -7.58
C PRO A 208 6.12 -16.71 -7.22
N ALA A 209 6.07 -15.38 -7.28
CA ALA A 209 7.23 -14.56 -7.00
C ALA A 209 7.76 -14.72 -5.57
N GLY A 210 6.86 -14.94 -4.59
CA GLY A 210 7.22 -15.22 -3.20
C GLY A 210 7.94 -14.04 -2.51
N LEU A 211 7.54 -12.82 -2.82
CA LEU A 211 8.03 -11.61 -2.14
C LEU A 211 7.11 -11.20 -0.98
N PHE A 212 5.86 -11.70 -0.96
CA PHE A 212 4.84 -11.42 0.04
C PHE A 212 4.13 -12.71 0.45
#